data_6f8a9322be7601216b9c33ca62c685d4
#
_entry.id   6f8a9322be7601216b9c33ca62c685d4
#
_cell.length_a   1.000
_cell.length_b   1.000
_cell.length_c   1.000
_cell.angle_alpha   90.00
_cell.angle_beta   90.00
_cell.angle_gamma   90.00
#
_symmetry.space_group_name_H-M   'P 1'
#
loop_
_entity.id
_entity.type
_entity.pdbx_description
1 polymer ?
#
loop_
_entity_poly.entity_id
_entity_poly.type
_entity_poly.pdbx_seq_one_letter_code
_entity_poly.pdbx_strand_id
1 'polypeptide(L)'
;ALSLSALGIRIIAPIPGKGTIGIEVPNFNPQIVSMKTMLTSPQFVDTKYELPIAIGKTISSEPYVADLAKMPHLLMAGATGQGKSVGLNAIISSLLFKKHPCDLKFVMVDPKKVELSLYSKIERHYLAKLPDSEEAIITDVKKVVRTLNSLCIEMDQRYDLLKIAGCKKITEYNAKFCSRR
;
A
#
# COMPACT_ATOMS: atom_id res chain seq x y z
N ALA A 1 8.91 -33.10 7.49
CA ALA A 1 7.75 -32.59 8.25
C ALA A 1 7.57 -33.36 9.55
N LEU A 2 7.55 -34.67 9.51
CA LEU A 2 7.38 -35.52 10.71
C LEU A 2 8.46 -35.27 11.78
N SER A 3 9.72 -35.11 11.36
CA SER A 3 10.84 -34.86 12.30
C SER A 3 10.82 -33.46 12.93
N LEU A 4 10.09 -32.51 12.34
CA LEU A 4 10.01 -31.12 12.81
C LEU A 4 8.64 -30.82 13.46
N SER A 5 7.73 -31.77 13.50
CA SER A 5 6.37 -31.63 14.05
C SER A 5 5.62 -30.41 13.52
N ALA A 6 5.91 -30.01 12.26
CA ALA A 6 5.37 -28.79 11.64
C ALA A 6 4.21 -29.11 10.71
N LEU A 7 3.18 -28.26 10.74
CA LEU A 7 1.99 -28.34 9.89
C LEU A 7 2.26 -28.07 8.40
N GLY A 8 3.42 -27.51 8.07
CA GLY A 8 3.86 -27.27 6.71
C GLY A 8 5.32 -26.83 6.68
N ILE A 9 6.01 -27.20 5.63
CA ILE A 9 7.41 -26.82 5.41
C ILE A 9 7.49 -26.27 3.98
N ARG A 10 8.15 -25.13 3.82
CA ARG A 10 8.49 -24.56 2.51
C ARG A 10 9.99 -24.64 2.29
N ILE A 11 10.39 -25.18 1.14
CA ILE A 11 11.78 -25.26 0.76
C ILE A 11 12.06 -24.17 -0.30
N ILE A 12 13.04 -23.34 -0.03
CA ILE A 12 13.54 -22.32 -0.93
C ILE A 12 14.92 -22.78 -1.45
N ALA A 13 14.98 -23.16 -2.69
CA ALA A 13 16.21 -23.67 -3.27
C ALA A 13 16.41 -23.13 -4.71
N PRO A 14 17.56 -22.53 -5.02
CA PRO A 14 18.57 -21.98 -4.11
C PRO A 14 18.15 -20.64 -3.49
N ILE A 15 18.76 -20.26 -2.38
CA ILE A 15 18.60 -18.88 -1.87
C ILE A 15 19.44 -17.96 -2.79
N PRO A 16 18.82 -16.94 -3.43
CA PRO A 16 19.53 -16.04 -4.31
C PRO A 16 20.73 -15.37 -3.61
N GLY A 17 21.91 -15.47 -4.23
CA GLY A 17 23.14 -14.85 -3.72
C GLY A 17 23.86 -15.61 -2.60
N LYS A 18 23.34 -16.74 -2.10
CA LYS A 18 23.98 -17.47 -0.98
C LYS A 18 24.39 -18.92 -1.30
N GLY A 19 23.96 -19.50 -2.43
CA GLY A 19 24.30 -20.88 -2.78
C GLY A 19 23.84 -21.95 -1.78
N THR A 20 22.91 -21.61 -0.89
CA THR A 20 22.38 -22.48 0.15
C THR A 20 20.89 -22.73 -0.07
N ILE A 21 20.36 -23.76 0.59
CA ILE A 21 18.93 -24.09 0.59
C ILE A 21 18.31 -23.53 1.88
N GLY A 22 17.19 -22.81 1.76
CA GLY A 22 16.38 -22.36 2.89
C GLY A 22 15.26 -23.34 3.20
N ILE A 23 15.03 -23.61 4.45
CA ILE A 23 13.88 -24.38 4.94
C ILE A 23 13.09 -23.46 5.87
N GLU A 24 11.87 -23.08 5.43
CA GLU A 24 10.95 -22.30 6.25
C GLU A 24 10.04 -23.24 7.03
N VAL A 25 10.03 -23.07 8.35
CA VAL A 25 9.15 -23.81 9.26
C VAL A 25 8.31 -22.79 10.02
N PRO A 26 6.97 -22.95 10.04
CA PRO A 26 6.11 -22.06 10.81
C PRO A 26 6.48 -22.06 12.30
N ASN A 27 6.44 -20.88 12.92
CA ASN A 27 6.65 -20.77 14.36
C ASN A 27 5.52 -21.46 15.12
N PHE A 28 5.87 -22.21 16.15
CA PHE A 28 4.89 -22.84 17.04
C PHE A 28 4.04 -21.79 17.78
N ASN A 29 4.68 -20.72 18.23
CA ASN A 29 4.03 -19.57 18.85
C ASN A 29 4.30 -18.29 18.00
N PRO A 30 3.47 -17.97 17.03
CA PRO A 30 3.66 -16.79 16.22
C PRO A 30 3.48 -15.51 17.05
N GLN A 31 4.42 -14.58 16.91
CA GLN A 31 4.35 -13.28 17.59
C GLN A 31 3.57 -12.27 16.76
N ILE A 32 2.76 -11.45 17.44
CA ILE A 32 2.06 -10.34 16.81
C ILE A 32 3.02 -9.16 16.64
N VAL A 33 3.16 -8.68 15.41
CA VAL A 33 3.93 -7.47 15.09
C VAL A 33 3.01 -6.26 15.21
N SER A 34 3.28 -5.41 16.20
CA SER A 34 2.49 -4.19 16.40
C SER A 34 2.72 -3.19 15.28
N MET A 35 1.63 -2.68 14.67
CA MET A 35 1.70 -1.63 13.66
C MET A 35 2.33 -0.35 14.21
N LYS A 36 2.04 0.01 15.46
CA LYS A 36 2.67 1.15 16.13
C LYS A 36 4.19 1.04 16.13
N THR A 37 4.73 -0.11 16.51
CA THR A 37 6.19 -0.36 16.50
C THR A 37 6.77 -0.23 15.10
N MET A 38 6.06 -0.68 14.08
CA MET A 38 6.49 -0.54 12.69
C MET A 38 6.55 0.91 12.24
N LEU A 39 5.49 1.69 12.50
CA LEU A 39 5.38 3.09 12.09
C LEU A 39 6.34 4.03 12.83
N THR A 40 6.75 3.67 14.05
CA THR A 40 7.72 4.44 14.84
C THR A 40 9.16 3.96 14.67
N SER A 41 9.41 2.93 13.87
CA SER A 41 10.76 2.44 13.62
C SER A 41 11.58 3.45 12.82
N PRO A 42 12.91 3.57 13.08
CA PRO A 42 13.79 4.44 12.28
C PRO A 42 13.72 4.14 10.78
N GLN A 43 13.62 2.86 10.40
CA GLN A 43 13.51 2.44 9.01
C GLN A 43 12.26 3.03 8.30
N PHE A 44 11.16 3.24 9.03
CA PHE A 44 9.97 3.86 8.48
C PHE A 44 10.02 5.39 8.58
N VAL A 45 10.43 5.92 9.72
CA VAL A 45 10.43 7.37 9.97
C VAL A 45 11.42 8.09 9.07
N ASP A 46 12.65 7.56 8.92
CA ASP A 46 13.74 8.23 8.20
C ASP A 46 13.79 7.86 6.70
N THR A 47 12.87 7.00 6.23
CA THR A 47 12.86 6.60 4.82
C THR A 47 12.56 7.78 3.89
N LYS A 48 13.27 7.80 2.76
CA LYS A 48 13.05 8.75 1.64
C LYS A 48 12.12 8.21 0.56
N TYR A 49 11.42 7.08 0.83
CA TYR A 49 10.48 6.51 -0.10
C TYR A 49 9.30 7.43 -0.38
N GLU A 50 8.84 7.44 -1.62
CA GLU A 50 7.69 8.26 -2.03
C GLU A 50 6.39 7.79 -1.38
N LEU A 51 6.13 6.48 -1.36
CA LEU A 51 4.96 5.88 -0.74
C LEU A 51 5.38 4.72 0.18
N PRO A 52 5.96 5.00 1.35
CA PRO A 52 6.45 3.96 2.25
C PRO A 52 5.30 3.17 2.87
N ILE A 53 5.40 1.86 2.82
CA ILE A 53 4.50 0.92 3.48
C ILE A 53 5.28 0.01 4.43
N ALA A 54 4.82 -0.08 5.67
CA ALA A 54 5.37 -0.97 6.68
C ALA A 54 4.61 -2.30 6.63
N ILE A 55 5.27 -3.35 6.13
CA ILE A 55 4.60 -4.64 5.88
C ILE A 55 4.71 -5.57 7.08
N GLY A 56 5.81 -5.52 7.83
CA GLY A 56 6.06 -6.40 8.97
C GLY A 56 7.53 -6.47 9.32
N LYS A 57 7.94 -7.58 9.92
CA LYS A 57 9.34 -7.86 10.25
C LYS A 57 9.89 -9.00 9.42
N THR A 58 11.18 -8.93 9.13
CA THR A 58 11.92 -10.02 8.52
C THR A 58 12.14 -11.16 9.52
N ILE A 59 12.68 -12.28 9.04
CA ILE A 59 13.08 -13.42 9.90
C ILE A 59 14.17 -13.03 10.92
N SER A 60 14.96 -11.98 10.64
CA SER A 60 15.94 -11.38 11.58
C SER A 60 15.31 -10.35 12.54
N SER A 61 13.97 -10.28 12.60
CA SER A 61 13.20 -9.36 13.44
C SER A 61 13.36 -7.87 13.11
N GLU A 62 13.94 -7.54 11.97
CA GLU A 62 14.08 -6.16 11.50
C GLU A 62 12.80 -5.66 10.81
N PRO A 63 12.40 -4.39 11.01
CA PRO A 63 11.29 -3.79 10.31
C PRO A 63 11.50 -3.81 8.79
N TYR A 64 10.50 -4.29 8.05
CA TYR A 64 10.53 -4.30 6.59
C TYR A 64 9.60 -3.22 6.04
N VAL A 65 10.21 -2.26 5.34
CA VAL A 65 9.54 -1.13 4.71
C VAL A 65 9.79 -1.18 3.21
N ALA A 66 8.73 -1.05 2.42
CA ALA A 66 8.80 -1.03 0.97
C ALA A 66 8.24 0.27 0.41
N ASP A 67 8.62 0.61 -0.81
CA ASP A 67 8.10 1.78 -1.53
C ASP A 67 7.00 1.34 -2.51
N LEU A 68 5.74 1.66 -2.20
CA LEU A 68 4.61 1.33 -3.07
C LEU A 68 4.70 2.07 -4.42
N ALA A 69 5.35 3.22 -4.49
CA ALA A 69 5.53 3.95 -5.75
C ALA A 69 6.38 3.19 -6.79
N LYS A 70 7.23 2.26 -6.33
CA LYS A 70 8.02 1.37 -7.18
C LYS A 70 7.29 0.07 -7.55
N MET A 71 6.12 -0.15 -6.96
CA MET A 71 5.24 -1.29 -7.22
C MET A 71 3.94 -0.77 -7.82
N PRO A 72 3.83 -0.63 -9.15
CA PRO A 72 2.68 0.01 -9.80
C PRO A 72 1.36 -0.71 -9.49
N HIS A 73 1.43 -2.00 -9.21
CA HIS A 73 0.30 -2.84 -8.83
C HIS A 73 0.70 -3.78 -7.69
N LEU A 74 -0.13 -3.88 -6.68
CA LEU A 74 0.04 -4.81 -5.57
C LEU A 74 -1.18 -5.71 -5.46
N LEU A 75 -0.97 -7.01 -5.65
CA LEU A 75 -1.98 -8.03 -5.39
C LEU A 75 -1.78 -8.63 -4.00
N MET A 76 -2.82 -8.54 -3.17
CA MET A 76 -2.83 -9.17 -1.86
C MET A 76 -3.90 -10.27 -1.83
N ALA A 77 -3.48 -11.50 -1.64
CA ALA A 77 -4.35 -12.66 -1.58
C ALA A 77 -4.15 -13.43 -0.27
N GLY A 78 -5.20 -14.08 0.19
CA GLY A 78 -5.18 -14.93 1.39
C GLY A 78 -6.55 -15.55 1.63
N ALA A 79 -6.57 -16.74 2.22
CA ALA A 79 -7.81 -17.37 2.67
C ALA A 79 -8.46 -16.57 3.81
N THR A 80 -9.70 -16.87 4.11
CA THR A 80 -10.44 -16.25 5.21
C THR A 80 -9.66 -16.42 6.53
N GLY A 81 -9.49 -15.34 7.29
CA GLY A 81 -8.74 -15.36 8.55
C GLY A 81 -7.21 -15.29 8.43
N GLN A 82 -6.64 -15.28 7.21
CA GLN A 82 -5.19 -15.24 6.99
C GLN A 82 -4.60 -13.82 6.95
N GLY A 83 -5.33 -12.83 7.42
CA GLY A 83 -4.80 -11.47 7.61
C GLY A 83 -4.83 -10.55 6.39
N LYS A 84 -5.52 -10.91 5.29
CA LYS A 84 -5.64 -10.04 4.10
C LYS A 84 -6.12 -8.63 4.46
N SER A 85 -7.22 -8.50 5.20
CA SER A 85 -7.75 -7.20 5.63
C SER A 85 -6.83 -6.47 6.61
N VAL A 86 -6.11 -7.20 7.46
CA VAL A 86 -5.08 -6.63 8.34
C VAL A 86 -3.93 -6.05 7.53
N GLY A 87 -3.45 -6.77 6.52
CA GLY A 87 -2.41 -6.30 5.61
C GLY A 87 -2.84 -5.07 4.83
N LEU A 88 -4.08 -5.03 4.32
CA LEU A 88 -4.63 -3.87 3.63
C LEU A 88 -4.67 -2.64 4.55
N ASN A 89 -5.16 -2.83 5.78
CA ASN A 89 -5.18 -1.77 6.80
C ASN A 89 -3.76 -1.30 7.17
N ALA A 90 -2.78 -2.19 7.22
CA ALA A 90 -1.39 -1.83 7.47
C ALA A 90 -0.82 -0.92 6.37
N ILE A 91 -1.12 -1.21 5.10
CA ILE A 91 -0.74 -0.38 3.96
C ILE A 91 -1.38 1.00 4.04
N ILE A 92 -2.71 1.06 4.20
CA ILE A 92 -3.44 2.34 4.29
C ILE A 92 -2.95 3.15 5.48
N SER A 93 -2.79 2.53 6.66
CA SER A 93 -2.29 3.21 7.86
C SER A 93 -0.87 3.75 7.66
N SER A 94 0.01 3.01 6.98
CA SER A 94 1.36 3.48 6.67
C SER A 94 1.33 4.77 5.84
N LEU A 95 0.51 4.79 4.81
CA LEU A 95 0.38 5.94 3.92
C LEU A 95 -0.26 7.13 4.63
N LEU A 96 -1.30 6.92 5.43
CA LEU A 96 -1.94 7.97 6.24
C LEU A 96 -0.99 8.57 7.28
N PHE A 97 -0.12 7.76 7.87
CA PHE A 97 0.86 8.20 8.85
C PHE A 97 1.98 9.04 8.24
N LYS A 98 2.35 8.76 6.99
CA LYS A 98 3.53 9.36 6.34
C LYS A 98 3.19 10.50 5.38
N LYS A 99 2.01 10.52 4.77
CA LYS A 99 1.66 11.46 3.70
C LYS A 99 0.56 12.43 4.10
N HIS A 100 0.76 13.69 3.73
CA HIS A 100 -0.25 14.72 3.90
C HIS A 100 -1.36 14.58 2.83
N PRO A 101 -2.61 14.99 3.13
CA PRO A 101 -3.73 14.90 2.16
C PRO A 101 -3.50 15.68 0.85
N CYS A 102 -2.60 16.66 0.83
CA CYS A 102 -2.22 17.36 -0.39
C CYS A 102 -1.40 16.50 -1.35
N ASP A 103 -0.66 15.50 -0.81
CA ASP A 103 0.25 14.65 -1.57
C ASP A 103 -0.36 13.31 -1.95
N LEU A 104 -1.46 12.93 -1.27
CA LEU A 104 -2.06 11.60 -1.42
C LEU A 104 -3.58 11.66 -1.35
N LYS A 105 -4.23 11.03 -2.31
CA LYS A 105 -5.66 10.74 -2.28
C LYS A 105 -5.89 9.25 -2.53
N PHE A 106 -6.91 8.72 -1.88
CA PHE A 106 -7.36 7.36 -2.09
C PHE A 106 -8.67 7.34 -2.88
N VAL A 107 -8.77 6.42 -3.81
CA VAL A 107 -10.05 5.97 -4.38
C VAL A 107 -10.32 4.59 -3.82
N MET A 108 -11.37 4.45 -3.02
CA MET A 108 -11.67 3.21 -2.32
C MET A 108 -12.90 2.52 -2.91
N VAL A 109 -12.74 1.24 -3.20
CA VAL A 109 -13.81 0.38 -3.72
C VAL A 109 -13.98 -0.80 -2.77
N ASP A 110 -15.18 -0.92 -2.18
CA ASP A 110 -15.53 -2.00 -1.25
C ASP A 110 -16.88 -2.62 -1.61
N PRO A 111 -16.93 -3.60 -2.53
CA PRO A 111 -18.18 -4.22 -2.94
C PRO A 111 -18.91 -4.95 -1.80
N LYS A 112 -18.17 -5.34 -0.76
CA LYS A 112 -18.73 -6.03 0.42
C LYS A 112 -19.25 -5.09 1.50
N LYS A 113 -18.92 -3.80 1.45
CA LYS A 113 -19.35 -2.75 2.39
C LYS A 113 -18.88 -2.94 3.84
N VAL A 114 -17.86 -3.74 4.08
CA VAL A 114 -17.45 -4.11 5.45
C VAL A 114 -15.96 -3.92 5.73
N GLU A 115 -15.11 -3.94 4.71
CA GLU A 115 -13.66 -3.92 4.91
C GLU A 115 -13.10 -2.49 5.05
N LEU A 116 -13.65 -1.53 4.28
CA LEU A 116 -13.14 -0.16 4.21
C LEU A 116 -14.05 0.89 4.87
N SER A 117 -15.19 0.52 5.42
CA SER A 117 -16.20 1.44 5.98
C SER A 117 -15.62 2.39 7.04
N LEU A 118 -14.63 1.95 7.84
CA LEU A 118 -13.98 2.78 8.85
C LEU A 118 -13.29 4.02 8.27
N TYR A 119 -12.87 3.97 6.99
CA TYR A 119 -12.19 5.07 6.31
C TYR A 119 -13.13 6.17 5.81
N SER A 120 -14.43 6.01 5.90
CA SER A 120 -15.39 7.09 5.63
C SER A 120 -15.11 8.35 6.47
N LYS A 121 -14.53 8.18 7.67
CA LYS A 121 -14.17 9.28 8.58
C LYS A 121 -13.10 10.23 8.01
N ILE A 122 -12.29 9.77 7.05
CA ILE A 122 -11.24 10.58 6.42
C ILE A 122 -11.67 11.11 5.04
N GLU A 123 -12.96 11.01 4.69
CA GLU A 123 -13.51 11.39 3.40
C GLU A 123 -13.07 12.78 2.95
N ARG A 124 -13.23 13.78 3.80
CA ARG A 124 -12.98 15.20 3.47
C ARG A 124 -11.52 15.48 3.09
N HIS A 125 -10.60 14.69 3.60
CA HIS A 125 -9.16 14.96 3.47
C HIS A 125 -8.47 14.02 2.49
N TYR A 126 -8.74 12.73 2.57
CA TYR A 126 -7.98 11.72 1.87
C TYR A 126 -8.72 10.99 0.76
N LEU A 127 -10.06 11.00 0.73
CA LEU A 127 -10.79 10.27 -0.30
C LEU A 127 -11.10 11.16 -1.50
N ALA A 128 -10.88 10.62 -2.70
CA ALA A 128 -11.34 11.17 -3.94
C ALA A 128 -12.60 10.42 -4.39
N LYS A 129 -13.66 11.14 -4.75
CA LYS A 129 -14.92 10.61 -5.22
C LYS A 129 -15.44 11.39 -6.44
N LEU A 130 -16.37 10.79 -7.16
CA LEU A 130 -17.09 11.50 -8.22
C LEU A 130 -17.94 12.63 -7.63
N PRO A 131 -18.08 13.76 -8.34
CA PRO A 131 -18.84 14.93 -7.84
C PRO A 131 -20.30 14.62 -7.48
N ASP A 132 -20.91 13.69 -8.20
CA ASP A 132 -22.30 13.25 -8.03
C ASP A 132 -22.46 12.06 -7.07
N SER A 133 -21.38 11.63 -6.39
CA SER A 133 -21.43 10.51 -5.46
C SER A 133 -21.66 11.00 -4.03
N GLU A 134 -22.71 10.49 -3.37
CA GLU A 134 -22.95 10.76 -1.96
C GLU A 134 -21.91 10.09 -1.06
N GLU A 135 -21.56 8.83 -1.39
CA GLU A 135 -20.59 8.03 -0.64
C GLU A 135 -19.20 8.14 -1.25
N ALA A 136 -18.18 8.31 -0.42
CA ALA A 136 -16.79 8.35 -0.86
C ALA A 136 -16.20 6.96 -1.12
N ILE A 137 -16.71 5.92 -0.44
CA ILE A 137 -16.32 4.54 -0.67
C ILE A 137 -17.31 3.92 -1.66
N ILE A 138 -16.79 3.43 -2.78
CA ILE A 138 -17.61 2.97 -3.89
C ILE A 138 -18.00 1.51 -3.66
N THR A 139 -19.30 1.24 -3.65
CA THR A 139 -19.86 -0.09 -3.38
C THR A 139 -20.57 -0.70 -4.60
N ASP A 140 -20.99 0.14 -5.54
CA ASP A 140 -21.72 -0.26 -6.75
C ASP A 140 -20.78 -0.43 -7.95
N VAL A 141 -20.92 -1.55 -8.67
CA VAL A 141 -20.05 -1.90 -9.81
C VAL A 141 -20.13 -0.90 -10.96
N LYS A 142 -21.32 -0.32 -11.23
CA LYS A 142 -21.46 0.68 -12.30
C LYS A 142 -20.72 1.97 -11.93
N LYS A 143 -20.77 2.37 -10.65
CA LYS A 143 -20.00 3.51 -10.15
C LYS A 143 -18.49 3.24 -10.19
N VAL A 144 -18.04 2.00 -9.98
CA VAL A 144 -16.62 1.61 -10.14
C VAL A 144 -16.15 1.89 -11.56
N VAL A 145 -16.88 1.42 -12.57
CA VAL A 145 -16.51 1.64 -13.98
C VAL A 145 -16.41 3.14 -14.30
N ARG A 146 -17.40 3.93 -13.87
CA ARG A 146 -17.39 5.39 -14.06
C ARG A 146 -16.16 6.05 -13.39
N THR A 147 -15.83 5.61 -12.19
CA THR A 147 -14.67 6.12 -11.45
C THR A 147 -13.36 5.77 -12.14
N LEU A 148 -13.22 4.54 -12.63
CA LEU A 148 -12.03 4.15 -13.40
C LEU A 148 -11.87 4.97 -14.68
N ASN A 149 -12.98 5.21 -15.42
CA ASN A 149 -12.95 6.09 -16.59
C ASN A 149 -12.54 7.52 -16.23
N SER A 150 -13.04 8.06 -15.11
CA SER A 150 -12.63 9.38 -14.63
C SER A 150 -11.16 9.44 -14.24
N LEU A 151 -10.60 8.37 -13.67
CA LEU A 151 -9.17 8.27 -13.37
C LEU A 151 -8.31 8.23 -14.65
N CYS A 152 -8.79 7.58 -15.72
CA CYS A 152 -8.10 7.64 -17.01
C CYS A 152 -8.06 9.07 -17.57
N ILE A 153 -9.17 9.80 -17.49
CA ILE A 153 -9.24 11.21 -17.91
C ILE A 153 -8.29 12.07 -17.06
N GLU A 154 -8.30 11.91 -15.74
CA GLU A 154 -7.40 12.62 -14.84
C GLU A 154 -5.92 12.32 -15.16
N MET A 155 -5.60 11.08 -15.48
CA MET A 155 -4.27 10.68 -15.90
C MET A 155 -3.84 11.40 -17.18
N ASP A 156 -4.70 11.45 -18.20
CA ASP A 156 -4.41 12.13 -19.46
C ASP A 156 -4.20 13.64 -19.25
N GLN A 157 -5.02 14.27 -18.43
CA GLN A 157 -4.85 15.69 -18.06
C GLN A 157 -3.50 15.93 -17.35
N ARG A 158 -3.06 15.03 -16.49
CA ARG A 158 -1.74 15.11 -15.83
C ARG A 158 -0.60 14.94 -16.84
N TYR A 159 -0.74 14.07 -17.83
CA TYR A 159 0.23 13.96 -18.91
C TYR A 159 0.33 15.26 -19.73
N ASP A 160 -0.78 15.93 -20.02
CA ASP A 160 -0.77 17.22 -20.69
C ASP A 160 -0.05 18.28 -19.85
N LEU A 161 -0.26 18.34 -18.55
CA LEU A 161 0.47 19.23 -17.65
C LEU A 161 1.98 18.95 -17.64
N LEU A 162 2.37 17.69 -17.59
CA LEU A 162 3.78 17.29 -17.66
C LEU A 162 4.40 17.71 -19.00
N LYS A 163 3.69 17.51 -20.10
CA LYS A 163 4.10 17.91 -21.46
C LYS A 163 4.31 19.42 -21.56
N ILE A 164 3.34 20.22 -21.10
CA ILE A 164 3.44 21.70 -21.09
C ILE A 164 4.63 22.15 -20.23
N ALA A 165 4.86 21.52 -19.10
CA ALA A 165 5.95 21.83 -18.19
C ALA A 165 7.33 21.34 -18.69
N GLY A 166 7.37 20.49 -19.71
CA GLY A 166 8.60 19.83 -20.18
C GLY A 166 9.20 18.86 -19.14
N CYS A 167 8.35 18.22 -18.34
CA CYS A 167 8.73 17.28 -17.29
C CYS A 167 8.33 15.85 -17.66
N LYS A 168 9.11 14.85 -17.20
CA LYS A 168 8.81 13.45 -17.45
C LYS A 168 8.13 12.77 -16.25
N LYS A 169 8.29 13.34 -15.05
CA LYS A 169 7.82 12.76 -13.80
C LYS A 169 7.13 13.82 -12.93
N ILE A 170 6.20 13.38 -12.11
CA ILE A 170 5.49 14.24 -11.14
C ILE A 170 6.46 14.94 -10.16
N THR A 171 7.53 14.27 -9.75
CA THR A 171 8.54 14.83 -8.85
C THR A 171 9.27 16.01 -9.50
N GLU A 172 9.61 15.92 -10.78
CA GLU A 172 10.22 17.01 -11.55
C GLU A 172 9.25 18.19 -11.71
N TYR A 173 7.97 17.87 -12.00
CA TYR A 173 6.92 18.88 -12.11
C TYR A 173 6.73 19.65 -10.80
N ASN A 174 6.62 18.92 -9.68
CA ASN A 174 6.45 19.53 -8.36
C ASN A 174 7.65 20.38 -7.96
N ALA A 175 8.87 19.92 -8.21
CA ALA A 175 10.09 20.71 -7.97
C ALA A 175 10.08 22.00 -8.78
N LYS A 176 9.72 21.94 -10.07
CA LYS A 176 9.62 23.09 -10.95
C LYS A 176 8.50 24.05 -10.52
N PHE A 177 7.37 23.53 -10.06
CA PHE A 177 6.26 24.33 -9.54
C PHE A 177 6.66 25.09 -8.27
N CYS A 178 7.30 24.41 -7.32
CA CYS A 178 7.75 25.00 -6.05
C CYS A 178 8.87 26.02 -6.24
N SER A 179 9.75 25.85 -7.25
CA SER A 179 10.86 26.78 -7.51
C SER A 179 10.44 28.11 -8.17
N ARG A 180 9.19 28.22 -8.60
CA ARG A 180 8.64 29.44 -9.20
C ARG A 180 8.06 30.46 -8.21
N ARG A 181 8.30 30.25 -6.90
CA ARG A 181 7.89 31.17 -5.85
C ARG A 181 8.89 32.30 -5.66
#